data_1dd72a99c4cd7495b352800ee4054fd8
#
_entry.id   1dd72a99c4cd7495b352800ee4054fd8
#
_cell.length_a   1.000
_cell.length_b   1.000
_cell.length_c   1.000
_cell.angle_alpha   90.00
_cell.angle_beta   90.00
_cell.angle_gamma   90.00
#
_symmetry.space_group_name_H-M   'P 1'
#
loop_
_entity.id
_entity.type
_entity.pdbx_description
1 polymer ?
#
loop_
_entity_poly.entity_id
_entity_poly.type
_entity_poly.pdbx_seq_one_letter_code
_entity_poly.pdbx_strand_id
1 'polypeptide(L)'
;MKTISPEKGEERSHPLFLFEQRMEKLPKNIPLFPLPGALLLPNSRLPLNIFEPRYIRMVEDTLATKHRLIGMIQPTKLDKRNKLTGTNKFQKVGCAGRIVSFTETEDGRYLITLDGVSRFKFRKEMEDQKPYILSEIDWDFYSNDLVPFEGINSFDRNGFLEILKKYLDSAQIASDWDVLKKAREEVLVNSLSMLCPFEPEEKQVLLEAETIVKRLDVLVTLMKLSSENDLESRYVQ
;
A
#
# COMPACT_ATOMS: atom_id res chain seq x y z
N MET A 1 -4.83 48.86 30.20
CA MET A 1 -5.54 47.88 29.32
C MET A 1 -4.47 47.07 28.61
N LYS A 2 -4.17 45.87 29.11
CA LYS A 2 -3.18 44.95 28.47
C LYS A 2 -3.96 44.04 27.52
N THR A 3 -3.65 44.19 26.22
CA THR A 3 -4.15 43.33 25.18
C THR A 3 -3.38 42.00 25.26
N ILE A 4 -4.08 40.94 25.54
CA ILE A 4 -3.54 39.56 25.52
C ILE A 4 -3.55 39.12 24.08
N SER A 5 -2.36 38.91 23.51
CA SER A 5 -2.19 38.25 22.20
C SER A 5 -2.54 36.76 22.34
N PRO A 6 -3.24 36.13 21.38
CA PRO A 6 -3.53 34.71 21.43
C PRO A 6 -2.24 33.89 21.40
N GLU A 7 -2.20 32.88 22.25
CA GLU A 7 -1.04 32.04 22.48
C GLU A 7 -0.66 31.26 21.21
N LYS A 8 0.62 31.30 20.86
CA LYS A 8 1.26 30.52 19.77
C LYS A 8 1.16 28.99 19.90
N GLY A 9 0.41 28.48 20.89
CA GLY A 9 0.28 27.05 21.18
C GLY A 9 -0.84 26.35 20.40
N GLU A 10 -1.94 27.05 20.09
CA GLU A 10 -3.10 26.42 19.45
C GLU A 10 -2.93 26.24 17.93
N GLU A 11 -2.15 27.08 17.25
CA GLU A 11 -1.86 26.92 15.81
C GLU A 11 -1.03 25.66 15.53
N ARG A 12 -0.20 25.18 16.46
CA ARG A 12 0.68 24.01 16.28
C ARG A 12 -0.03 22.67 16.40
N SER A 13 -1.24 22.63 16.93
CA SER A 13 -2.05 21.41 17.09
C SER A 13 -3.14 21.27 16.04
N HIS A 14 -3.31 22.23 15.13
CA HIS A 14 -4.32 22.17 14.08
C HIS A 14 -3.98 21.03 13.09
N PRO A 15 -4.94 20.16 12.73
CA PRO A 15 -4.71 19.04 11.81
C PRO A 15 -4.03 19.44 10.48
N LEU A 16 -4.38 20.59 9.91
CA LEU A 16 -3.76 21.12 8.69
C LEU A 16 -2.28 21.48 8.86
N PHE A 17 -1.90 22.07 9.99
CA PHE A 17 -0.50 22.41 10.28
C PHE A 17 0.37 21.15 10.45
N LEU A 18 -0.15 20.12 11.12
CA LEU A 18 0.53 18.83 11.25
C LEU A 18 0.63 18.10 9.91
N PHE A 19 -0.36 18.28 9.05
CA PHE A 19 -0.39 17.75 7.70
C PHE A 19 0.69 18.40 6.82
N GLU A 20 0.73 19.73 6.74
CA GLU A 20 1.75 20.48 5.99
C GLU A 20 3.16 20.11 6.45
N GLN A 21 3.40 20.02 7.77
CA GLN A 21 4.69 19.58 8.31
C GLN A 21 5.04 18.12 7.93
N ARG A 22 4.05 17.24 7.75
CA ARG A 22 4.30 15.86 7.29
C ARG A 22 4.66 15.83 5.82
N MET A 23 3.97 16.61 4.98
CA MET A 23 4.26 16.72 3.55
C MET A 23 5.63 17.32 3.27
N GLU A 24 5.99 18.44 3.92
CA GLU A 24 7.30 19.08 3.77
C GLU A 24 8.48 18.18 4.14
N LYS A 25 8.23 17.10 4.93
CA LYS A 25 9.26 16.17 5.38
C LYS A 25 9.44 14.95 4.48
N LEU A 26 8.56 14.71 3.50
CA LEU A 26 8.70 13.56 2.62
C LEU A 26 9.72 13.84 1.50
N PRO A 27 10.61 12.87 1.19
CA PRO A 27 11.62 13.06 0.15
C PRO A 27 10.98 12.99 -1.24
N LYS A 28 11.49 13.80 -2.19
CA LYS A 28 11.07 13.75 -3.59
C LYS A 28 11.55 12.51 -4.32
N ASN A 29 12.66 11.93 -3.87
CA ASN A 29 13.27 10.76 -4.48
C ASN A 29 13.29 9.61 -3.48
N ILE A 30 12.80 8.44 -3.90
CA ILE A 30 12.82 7.22 -3.10
C ILE A 30 13.26 6.03 -3.94
N PRO A 31 13.90 5.00 -3.35
CA PRO A 31 14.12 3.74 -4.01
C PRO A 31 12.80 3.04 -4.30
N LEU A 32 12.70 2.39 -5.46
CA LEU A 32 11.52 1.61 -5.85
C LEU A 32 11.81 0.12 -5.77
N PHE A 33 10.83 -0.60 -5.24
CA PHE A 33 10.77 -2.05 -5.24
C PHE A 33 9.63 -2.52 -6.14
N PRO A 34 9.92 -2.84 -7.41
CA PRO A 34 8.92 -3.39 -8.33
C PRO A 34 8.65 -4.85 -7.95
N LEU A 35 7.43 -5.13 -7.49
CA LEU A 35 7.03 -6.49 -7.12
C LEU A 35 5.61 -6.76 -7.64
N PRO A 36 5.45 -7.68 -8.64
CA PRO A 36 4.15 -8.00 -9.21
C PRO A 36 3.22 -8.61 -8.16
N GLY A 37 1.97 -8.18 -8.13
CA GLY A 37 0.96 -8.72 -7.23
C GLY A 37 1.11 -8.34 -5.76
N ALA A 38 2.21 -7.70 -5.35
CA ALA A 38 2.34 -7.14 -4.01
C ALA A 38 1.66 -5.77 -3.94
N LEU A 39 0.78 -5.62 -2.96
CA LEU A 39 0.07 -4.38 -2.69
C LEU A 39 0.44 -3.88 -1.30
N LEU A 40 0.82 -2.61 -1.20
CA LEU A 40 0.94 -1.88 0.07
C LEU A 40 -0.04 -0.72 0.05
N LEU A 41 -0.75 -0.52 1.14
CA LEU A 41 -1.70 0.57 1.34
C LEU A 41 -1.31 1.41 2.55
N PRO A 42 -1.69 2.70 2.60
CA PRO A 42 -1.47 3.54 3.77
C PRO A 42 -2.02 2.88 5.06
N ASN A 43 -1.34 3.08 6.17
CA ASN A 43 -1.70 2.52 7.49
C ASN A 43 -1.76 0.98 7.55
N SER A 44 -1.10 0.29 6.61
CA SER A 44 -1.07 -1.17 6.53
C SER A 44 0.36 -1.69 6.56
N ARG A 45 0.55 -2.94 6.95
CA ARG A 45 1.87 -3.56 7.05
C ARG A 45 2.09 -4.62 6.00
N LEU A 46 3.28 -4.59 5.40
CA LEU A 46 3.72 -5.57 4.40
C LEU A 46 5.05 -6.20 4.87
N PRO A 47 5.04 -7.46 5.31
CA PRO A 47 6.27 -8.20 5.54
C PRO A 47 6.88 -8.64 4.22
N LEU A 48 8.20 -8.51 4.09
CA LEU A 48 8.96 -8.86 2.90
C LEU A 48 10.20 -9.66 3.27
N ASN A 49 10.53 -10.64 2.44
CA ASN A 49 11.77 -11.41 2.50
C ASN A 49 12.65 -10.99 1.33
N ILE A 50 13.75 -10.30 1.62
CA ILE A 50 14.67 -9.71 0.66
C ILE A 50 15.91 -10.60 0.53
N PHE A 51 16.18 -11.08 -0.68
CA PHE A 51 17.30 -11.98 -0.97
C PHE A 51 18.11 -11.61 -2.22
N GLU A 52 17.55 -10.80 -3.13
CA GLU A 52 18.28 -10.34 -4.29
C GLU A 52 19.33 -9.29 -3.88
N PRO A 53 20.62 -9.40 -4.31
CA PRO A 53 21.69 -8.49 -3.89
C PRO A 53 21.37 -7.01 -4.12
N ARG A 54 20.71 -6.67 -5.23
CA ARG A 54 20.30 -5.30 -5.53
C ARG A 54 19.30 -4.73 -4.51
N TYR A 55 18.41 -5.56 -3.99
CA TYR A 55 17.41 -5.12 -2.99
C TYR A 55 17.95 -5.19 -1.56
N ILE A 56 18.90 -6.09 -1.27
CA ILE A 56 19.70 -6.04 -0.04
C ILE A 56 20.39 -4.68 0.05
N ARG A 57 21.09 -4.26 -1.01
CA ARG A 57 21.75 -2.96 -1.06
C ARG A 57 20.75 -1.80 -0.94
N MET A 58 19.59 -1.91 -1.55
CA MET A 58 18.51 -0.92 -1.40
C MET A 58 18.07 -0.76 0.06
N VAL A 59 17.89 -1.86 0.79
CA VAL A 59 17.50 -1.83 2.21
C VAL A 59 18.58 -1.20 3.06
N GLU A 60 19.86 -1.57 2.87
CA GLU A 60 21.00 -0.99 3.59
C GLU A 60 21.06 0.54 3.40
N ASP A 61 21.04 0.99 2.15
CA ASP A 61 21.07 2.41 1.82
C ASP A 61 19.83 3.14 2.41
N THR A 62 18.66 2.50 2.37
CA THR A 62 17.42 3.07 2.90
C THR A 62 17.44 3.20 4.42
N LEU A 63 17.97 2.20 5.13
CA LEU A 63 18.11 2.24 6.59
C LEU A 63 19.04 3.36 7.06
N ALA A 64 20.04 3.73 6.24
CA ALA A 64 20.92 4.87 6.52
C ALA A 64 20.26 6.23 6.33
N THR A 65 19.07 6.30 5.70
CA THR A 65 18.35 7.56 5.49
C THR A 65 17.46 7.92 6.69
N LYS A 66 17.16 9.23 6.85
CA LYS A 66 16.24 9.72 7.87
C LYS A 66 14.82 9.18 7.70
N HIS A 67 14.37 9.00 6.47
CA HIS A 67 12.98 8.67 6.15
C HIS A 67 12.72 7.16 6.13
N ARG A 68 13.72 6.35 5.80
CA ARG A 68 13.63 4.88 5.68
C ARG A 68 12.49 4.41 4.79
N LEU A 69 12.26 5.12 3.66
CA LEU A 69 11.13 4.86 2.75
C LEU A 69 11.58 4.04 1.55
N ILE A 70 10.76 3.04 1.21
CA ILE A 70 10.82 2.27 -0.03
C ILE A 70 9.46 2.39 -0.72
N GLY A 71 9.45 2.67 -2.02
CA GLY A 71 8.24 2.72 -2.84
C GLY A 71 7.91 1.35 -3.42
N MET A 72 6.82 0.74 -2.97
CA MET A 72 6.24 -0.43 -3.62
C MET A 72 5.52 0.01 -4.88
N ILE A 73 5.81 -0.62 -6.02
CA ILE A 73 5.19 -0.29 -7.31
C ILE A 73 5.03 -1.55 -8.16
N GLN A 74 3.96 -1.62 -8.93
CA GLN A 74 3.76 -2.74 -9.84
C GLN A 74 4.46 -2.49 -11.18
N PRO A 75 5.15 -3.51 -11.75
CA PRO A 75 5.62 -3.44 -13.13
C PRO A 75 4.44 -3.53 -14.10
N THR A 76 4.53 -2.82 -15.23
CA THR A 76 3.48 -2.91 -16.29
C THR A 76 3.59 -4.16 -17.13
N LYS A 77 4.81 -4.58 -17.43
CA LYS A 77 5.07 -5.81 -18.21
C LYS A 77 6.40 -6.42 -17.79
N LEU A 78 6.40 -7.73 -17.65
CA LEU A 78 7.59 -8.52 -17.48
C LEU A 78 7.78 -9.43 -18.71
N ASP A 79 9.02 -9.65 -19.12
CA ASP A 79 9.32 -10.69 -20.12
C ASP A 79 9.27 -12.09 -19.46
N LYS A 80 9.43 -13.15 -20.28
CA LYS A 80 9.48 -14.55 -19.80
C LYS A 80 10.60 -14.82 -18.76
N ARG A 81 11.52 -13.89 -18.57
CA ARG A 81 12.63 -13.93 -17.59
C ARG A 81 12.43 -12.97 -16.43
N ASN A 82 11.20 -12.49 -16.20
CA ASN A 82 10.84 -11.51 -15.18
C ASN A 82 11.64 -10.19 -15.28
N LYS A 83 12.07 -9.80 -16.50
CA LYS A 83 12.70 -8.50 -16.72
C LYS A 83 11.67 -7.47 -17.15
N LEU A 84 11.84 -6.26 -16.63
CA LEU A 84 11.03 -5.10 -17.01
C LEU A 84 11.26 -4.76 -18.49
N THR A 85 10.19 -4.70 -19.26
CA THR A 85 10.24 -4.42 -20.71
C THR A 85 9.35 -3.24 -21.07
N GLY A 86 9.72 -2.56 -22.17
CA GLY A 86 8.96 -1.43 -22.72
C GLY A 86 9.36 -0.07 -22.14
N THR A 87 8.77 0.99 -22.70
CA THR A 87 9.03 2.39 -22.32
C THR A 87 8.37 2.77 -20.99
N ASN A 88 7.19 2.20 -20.71
CA ASN A 88 6.50 2.36 -19.42
C ASN A 88 6.72 1.11 -18.57
N LYS A 89 7.79 1.08 -17.81
CA LYS A 89 8.19 -0.08 -16.99
C LYS A 89 7.27 -0.30 -15.78
N PHE A 90 6.66 0.77 -15.25
CA PHE A 90 5.91 0.76 -13.99
C PHE A 90 4.51 1.30 -14.18
N GLN A 91 3.61 0.90 -13.29
CA GLN A 91 2.33 1.56 -13.08
C GLN A 91 2.56 3.00 -12.61
N LYS A 92 1.56 3.86 -12.81
CA LYS A 92 1.68 5.29 -12.46
C LYS A 92 1.62 5.55 -10.97
N VAL A 93 0.98 4.65 -10.22
CA VAL A 93 0.74 4.80 -8.79
C VAL A 93 1.42 3.66 -8.04
N GLY A 94 2.12 4.03 -6.98
CA GLY A 94 2.69 3.14 -5.99
C GLY A 94 2.34 3.59 -4.58
N CYS A 95 2.82 2.85 -3.58
CA CYS A 95 2.71 3.24 -2.17
C CYS A 95 4.07 3.15 -1.50
N ALA A 96 4.44 4.20 -0.78
CA ALA A 96 5.67 4.21 -0.01
C ALA A 96 5.45 3.63 1.38
N GLY A 97 6.32 2.72 1.77
CA GLY A 97 6.37 2.14 3.10
C GLY A 97 7.66 2.50 3.83
N ARG A 98 7.53 2.71 5.13
CA ARG A 98 8.66 2.92 6.03
C ARG A 98 9.11 1.59 6.60
N ILE A 99 10.43 1.32 6.58
CA ILE A 99 10.99 0.15 7.26
C ILE A 99 10.82 0.35 8.77
N VAL A 100 10.00 -0.49 9.40
CA VAL A 100 9.71 -0.47 10.85
C VAL A 100 10.27 -1.69 11.59
N SER A 101 10.63 -2.73 10.86
CA SER A 101 11.29 -3.93 11.39
C SER A 101 12.33 -4.41 10.41
N PHE A 102 13.46 -4.89 10.93
CA PHE A 102 14.57 -5.44 10.17
C PHE A 102 15.21 -6.58 10.96
N THR A 103 15.44 -7.70 10.31
CA THR A 103 16.17 -8.83 10.84
C THR A 103 16.96 -9.48 9.71
N GLU A 104 18.27 -9.70 9.93
CA GLU A 104 19.09 -10.50 9.04
C GLU A 104 18.99 -11.97 9.45
N THR A 105 18.83 -12.85 8.48
CA THR A 105 18.81 -14.30 8.69
C THR A 105 20.20 -14.90 8.51
N GLU A 106 20.42 -16.10 9.03
CA GLU A 106 21.73 -16.80 8.96
C GLU A 106 22.20 -17.04 7.51
N ASP A 107 21.28 -17.13 6.56
CA ASP A 107 21.56 -17.30 5.12
C ASP A 107 21.72 -15.96 4.36
N GLY A 108 21.83 -14.84 5.09
CA GLY A 108 22.09 -13.52 4.52
C GLY A 108 20.90 -12.86 3.83
N ARG A 109 19.66 -13.31 4.10
CA ARG A 109 18.43 -12.64 3.65
C ARG A 109 18.00 -11.60 4.69
N TYR A 110 17.20 -10.64 4.25
CA TYR A 110 16.63 -9.62 5.14
C TYR A 110 15.12 -9.79 5.25
N LEU A 111 14.65 -10.02 6.45
CA LEU A 111 13.24 -9.95 6.78
C LEU A 111 12.92 -8.53 7.23
N ILE A 112 12.11 -7.81 6.46
CA ILE A 112 11.70 -6.45 6.78
C ILE A 112 10.19 -6.34 6.87
N THR A 113 9.70 -5.33 7.58
CA THR A 113 8.29 -4.95 7.54
C THR A 113 8.20 -3.49 7.11
N LEU A 114 7.42 -3.24 6.07
CA LEU A 114 7.05 -1.91 5.64
C LEU A 114 5.74 -1.49 6.30
N ASP A 115 5.70 -0.28 6.88
CA ASP A 115 4.49 0.39 7.34
C ASP A 115 4.10 1.42 6.30
N GLY A 116 2.92 1.27 5.68
CA GLY A 116 2.46 2.09 4.57
C GLY A 116 2.23 3.54 5.02
N VAL A 117 2.87 4.48 4.33
CA VAL A 117 2.86 5.90 4.67
C VAL A 117 1.90 6.69 3.79
N SER A 118 2.09 6.64 2.49
CA SER A 118 1.28 7.36 1.50
C SER A 118 1.47 6.77 0.12
N ARG A 119 0.45 6.84 -0.70
CA ARG A 119 0.55 6.61 -2.13
C ARG A 119 1.30 7.76 -2.79
N PHE A 120 1.88 7.47 -3.95
CA PHE A 120 2.58 8.45 -4.76
C PHE A 120 2.31 8.23 -6.24
N LYS A 121 2.50 9.27 -7.06
CA LYS A 121 2.61 9.14 -8.51
C LYS A 121 4.07 9.04 -8.92
N PHE A 122 4.40 8.00 -9.67
CA PHE A 122 5.69 7.86 -10.33
C PHE A 122 5.87 8.97 -11.37
N ARG A 123 7.01 9.67 -11.32
CA ARG A 123 7.36 10.73 -12.28
C ARG A 123 8.37 10.24 -13.29
N LYS A 124 9.55 9.88 -12.84
CA LYS A 124 10.63 9.37 -13.67
C LYS A 124 11.67 8.59 -12.87
N GLU A 125 12.34 7.69 -13.54
CA GLU A 125 13.54 7.02 -13.04
C GLU A 125 14.70 8.03 -13.02
N MET A 126 15.51 8.00 -11.97
CA MET A 126 16.70 8.81 -11.86
C MET A 126 17.88 8.05 -12.46
N GLU A 127 18.74 8.77 -13.18
CA GLU A 127 20.03 8.22 -13.59
C GLU A 127 20.95 8.15 -12.36
N ASP A 128 21.20 6.95 -11.87
CA ASP A 128 22.08 6.68 -10.72
C ASP A 128 22.89 5.40 -11.00
N GLN A 129 24.06 5.30 -10.35
CA GLN A 129 24.95 4.11 -10.45
C GLN A 129 24.53 2.99 -9.46
N LYS A 130 23.39 3.15 -8.79
CA LYS A 130 22.90 2.15 -7.82
C LYS A 130 22.34 0.91 -8.52
N PRO A 131 22.49 -0.28 -7.92
CA PRO A 131 21.99 -1.52 -8.51
C PRO A 131 20.46 -1.65 -8.47
N TYR A 132 19.78 -0.72 -7.83
CA TYR A 132 18.32 -0.64 -7.71
C TYR A 132 17.79 0.68 -8.29
N ILE A 133 16.50 0.78 -8.48
CA ILE A 133 15.85 1.94 -9.09
C ILE A 133 15.64 3.03 -8.07
N LEU A 134 16.16 4.22 -8.33
CA LEU A 134 15.83 5.45 -7.63
C LEU A 134 14.90 6.29 -8.51
N SER A 135 13.82 6.83 -7.96
CA SER A 135 12.83 7.56 -8.75
C SER A 135 12.38 8.84 -8.10
N GLU A 136 12.14 9.84 -8.94
CA GLU A 136 11.38 11.03 -8.58
C GLU A 136 9.89 10.69 -8.54
N ILE A 137 9.23 11.10 -7.48
CA ILE A 137 7.82 10.83 -7.21
C ILE A 137 7.09 12.09 -6.80
N ASP A 138 5.75 12.03 -6.86
CA ASP A 138 4.86 13.10 -6.48
C ASP A 138 3.83 12.62 -5.45
N TRP A 139 3.75 13.32 -4.34
CA TRP A 139 2.87 13.00 -3.21
C TRP A 139 1.52 13.74 -3.26
N ASP A 140 1.43 14.84 -3.99
CA ASP A 140 0.35 15.83 -3.87
C ASP A 140 -1.03 15.24 -4.13
N PHE A 141 -1.12 14.34 -5.12
CA PHE A 141 -2.40 13.73 -5.49
C PHE A 141 -3.01 12.87 -4.38
N TYR A 142 -2.18 12.26 -3.54
CA TYR A 142 -2.60 11.38 -2.44
C TYR A 142 -2.33 11.99 -1.07
N SER A 143 -2.29 13.30 -0.98
CA SER A 143 -2.02 14.02 0.27
C SER A 143 -2.97 13.64 1.41
N ASN A 144 -4.21 13.25 1.11
CA ASN A 144 -5.19 12.78 2.09
C ASN A 144 -4.78 11.48 2.80
N ASP A 145 -3.85 10.68 2.25
CA ASP A 145 -3.34 9.49 2.92
C ASP A 145 -2.59 9.80 4.23
N LEU A 146 -2.14 11.06 4.40
CA LEU A 146 -1.43 11.53 5.60
C LEU A 146 -2.37 12.09 6.68
N VAL A 147 -3.66 12.22 6.37
CA VAL A 147 -4.69 12.66 7.30
C VAL A 147 -5.24 11.45 8.05
N PRO A 148 -5.47 11.56 9.38
CA PRO A 148 -6.11 10.48 10.13
C PRO A 148 -7.47 10.11 9.53
N PHE A 149 -7.72 8.82 9.42
CA PHE A 149 -9.01 8.32 8.94
C PHE A 149 -10.08 8.44 10.04
N GLU A 150 -11.21 9.08 9.72
CA GLU A 150 -12.29 9.35 10.67
C GLU A 150 -13.41 8.29 10.68
N GLY A 151 -13.34 7.27 9.80
CA GLY A 151 -14.35 6.21 9.68
C GLY A 151 -15.11 6.26 8.34
N ILE A 152 -15.89 5.22 8.07
CA ILE A 152 -16.81 5.14 6.93
C ILE A 152 -18.22 5.41 7.44
N ASN A 153 -18.81 6.53 7.02
CA ASN A 153 -20.19 6.81 7.33
C ASN A 153 -21.09 5.73 6.69
N SER A 154 -21.98 5.15 7.50
CA SER A 154 -22.95 4.15 7.05
C SER A 154 -22.35 2.83 6.52
N PHE A 155 -21.23 2.37 7.11
CA PHE A 155 -20.66 1.06 6.77
C PHE A 155 -21.57 -0.09 7.20
N ASP A 156 -22.19 -0.77 6.22
CA ASP A 156 -22.93 -2.01 6.47
C ASP A 156 -21.95 -3.18 6.69
N ARG A 157 -21.49 -3.33 7.92
CA ARG A 157 -20.56 -4.40 8.30
C ARG A 157 -21.14 -5.79 8.09
N ASN A 158 -22.42 -5.99 8.38
CA ASN A 158 -23.03 -7.31 8.29
C ASN A 158 -23.16 -7.75 6.82
N GLY A 159 -23.68 -6.88 5.96
CA GLY A 159 -23.75 -7.15 4.52
C GLY A 159 -22.37 -7.36 3.89
N PHE A 160 -21.37 -6.59 4.31
CA PHE A 160 -19.99 -6.80 3.86
C PHE A 160 -19.42 -8.16 4.29
N LEU A 161 -19.61 -8.57 5.55
CA LEU A 161 -19.13 -9.86 6.06
C LEU A 161 -19.83 -11.05 5.39
N GLU A 162 -21.10 -10.92 4.98
CA GLU A 162 -21.79 -11.95 4.19
C GLU A 162 -21.18 -12.13 2.80
N ILE A 163 -20.85 -11.02 2.12
CA ILE A 163 -20.16 -11.06 0.83
C ILE A 163 -18.77 -11.68 0.98
N LEU A 164 -18.02 -11.24 1.97
CA LEU A 164 -16.69 -11.77 2.28
C LEU A 164 -16.75 -13.27 2.55
N LYS A 165 -17.76 -13.73 3.30
CA LYS A 165 -17.93 -15.16 3.60
C LYS A 165 -18.13 -15.97 2.31
N LYS A 166 -19.01 -15.53 1.43
CA LYS A 166 -19.26 -16.21 0.14
C LYS A 166 -17.97 -16.29 -0.70
N TYR A 167 -17.20 -15.20 -0.74
CA TYR A 167 -15.94 -15.14 -1.46
C TYR A 167 -14.90 -16.11 -0.87
N LEU A 168 -14.68 -16.09 0.45
CA LEU A 168 -13.69 -16.94 1.10
C LEU A 168 -14.07 -18.43 1.00
N ASP A 169 -15.36 -18.76 1.10
CA ASP A 169 -15.87 -20.12 0.92
C ASP A 169 -15.65 -20.61 -0.53
N SER A 170 -15.88 -19.76 -1.55
CA SER A 170 -15.63 -20.09 -2.96
C SER A 170 -14.14 -20.27 -3.25
N ALA A 171 -13.30 -19.40 -2.73
CA ALA A 171 -11.85 -19.45 -2.89
C ALA A 171 -11.16 -20.49 -1.99
N GLN A 172 -11.91 -21.20 -1.12
CA GLN A 172 -11.40 -22.20 -0.14
C GLN A 172 -10.35 -21.60 0.81
N ILE A 173 -10.50 -20.33 1.21
CA ILE A 173 -9.61 -19.60 2.11
C ILE A 173 -10.18 -19.67 3.53
N ALA A 174 -9.43 -20.26 4.45
CA ALA A 174 -9.75 -20.24 5.88
C ALA A 174 -9.47 -18.84 6.48
N SER A 175 -10.31 -18.43 7.42
CA SER A 175 -10.20 -17.10 8.03
C SER A 175 -10.65 -17.12 9.51
N ASP A 176 -10.03 -16.23 10.31
CA ASP A 176 -10.43 -15.99 11.69
C ASP A 176 -11.55 -14.94 11.73
N TRP A 177 -12.79 -15.43 11.84
CA TRP A 177 -13.99 -14.58 11.86
C TRP A 177 -14.08 -13.66 13.06
N ASP A 178 -13.48 -14.04 14.21
CA ASP A 178 -13.50 -13.19 15.40
C ASP A 178 -12.60 -11.98 15.23
N VAL A 179 -11.48 -12.15 14.55
CA VAL A 179 -10.58 -11.04 14.17
C VAL A 179 -11.27 -10.13 13.15
N LEU A 180 -11.86 -10.70 12.09
CA LEU A 180 -12.53 -9.92 11.03
C LEU A 180 -13.71 -9.10 11.56
N LYS A 181 -14.53 -9.66 12.44
CA LYS A 181 -15.69 -8.97 13.04
C LYS A 181 -15.28 -7.79 13.92
N LYS A 182 -14.10 -7.84 14.55
CA LYS A 182 -13.63 -6.81 15.51
C LYS A 182 -12.69 -5.79 14.85
N ALA A 183 -12.16 -6.05 13.66
CA ALA A 183 -11.23 -5.17 12.98
C ALA A 183 -11.87 -3.80 12.68
N ARG A 184 -11.08 -2.73 12.80
CA ARG A 184 -11.52 -1.39 12.34
C ARG A 184 -11.75 -1.44 10.83
N GLU A 185 -12.67 -0.63 10.34
CA GLU A 185 -13.11 -0.63 8.92
C GLU A 185 -11.94 -0.43 7.95
N GLU A 186 -11.10 0.55 8.20
CA GLU A 186 -9.92 0.82 7.38
C GLU A 186 -8.98 -0.38 7.33
N VAL A 187 -8.69 -0.98 8.50
CA VAL A 187 -7.83 -2.15 8.61
C VAL A 187 -8.43 -3.33 7.86
N LEU A 188 -9.74 -3.54 7.99
CA LEU A 188 -10.46 -4.63 7.32
C LEU A 188 -10.38 -4.47 5.80
N VAL A 189 -10.75 -3.31 5.26
CA VAL A 189 -10.75 -3.04 3.81
C VAL A 189 -9.33 -3.13 3.24
N ASN A 190 -8.36 -2.49 3.88
CA ASN A 190 -6.97 -2.51 3.41
C ASN A 190 -6.34 -3.90 3.49
N SER A 191 -6.51 -4.62 4.60
CA SER A 191 -5.94 -5.97 4.75
C SER A 191 -6.52 -6.93 3.72
N LEU A 192 -7.84 -6.93 3.49
CA LEU A 192 -8.46 -7.79 2.49
C LEU A 192 -8.01 -7.42 1.07
N SER A 193 -7.90 -6.12 0.74
CA SER A 193 -7.35 -5.67 -0.53
C SER A 193 -5.93 -6.18 -0.78
N MET A 194 -5.12 -6.28 0.27
CA MET A 194 -3.74 -6.74 0.18
C MET A 194 -3.62 -8.27 0.13
N LEU A 195 -4.39 -8.98 0.95
CA LEU A 195 -4.24 -10.41 1.20
C LEU A 195 -5.02 -11.29 0.23
N CYS A 196 -6.17 -10.82 -0.27
CA CYS A 196 -6.93 -11.59 -1.25
C CYS A 196 -6.10 -11.85 -2.52
N PRO A 197 -6.20 -13.04 -3.12
CA PRO A 197 -5.42 -13.45 -4.29
C PRO A 197 -5.98 -12.85 -5.60
N PHE A 198 -6.17 -11.54 -5.60
CA PHE A 198 -6.54 -10.79 -6.80
C PHE A 198 -5.38 -10.68 -7.76
N GLU A 199 -5.68 -10.58 -9.05
CA GLU A 199 -4.69 -10.36 -10.09
C GLU A 199 -3.96 -9.00 -9.93
N PRO A 200 -2.73 -8.84 -10.44
CA PRO A 200 -1.97 -7.60 -10.31
C PRO A 200 -2.73 -6.35 -10.78
N GLU A 201 -3.50 -6.46 -11.86
CA GLU A 201 -4.31 -5.39 -12.41
C GLU A 201 -5.46 -5.01 -11.46
N GLU A 202 -6.12 -5.99 -10.85
CA GLU A 202 -7.18 -5.77 -9.85
C GLU A 202 -6.63 -5.11 -8.58
N LYS A 203 -5.46 -5.55 -8.13
CA LYS A 203 -4.74 -4.92 -7.00
C LYS A 203 -4.33 -3.49 -7.33
N GLN A 204 -4.00 -3.19 -8.58
CA GLN A 204 -3.71 -1.83 -9.01
C GLN A 204 -4.95 -0.94 -8.92
N VAL A 205 -6.12 -1.43 -9.33
CA VAL A 205 -7.40 -0.68 -9.19
C VAL A 205 -7.71 -0.41 -7.72
N LEU A 206 -7.49 -1.38 -6.82
CA LEU A 206 -7.65 -1.20 -5.38
C LEU A 206 -6.68 -0.14 -4.81
N LEU A 207 -5.43 -0.10 -5.31
CA LEU A 207 -4.45 0.90 -4.92
C LEU A 207 -4.86 2.30 -5.37
N GLU A 208 -5.33 2.44 -6.61
CA GLU A 208 -5.68 3.71 -7.23
C GLU A 208 -7.01 4.30 -6.75
N ALA A 209 -7.85 3.51 -6.07
CA ALA A 209 -9.10 4.00 -5.50
C ALA A 209 -8.87 5.24 -4.62
N GLU A 210 -9.48 6.37 -4.97
CA GLU A 210 -9.20 7.68 -4.38
C GLU A 210 -9.40 7.71 -2.87
N THR A 211 -10.47 7.05 -2.40
CA THR A 211 -10.85 7.00 -0.98
C THR A 211 -11.02 5.57 -0.50
N ILE A 212 -11.04 5.37 0.81
CA ILE A 212 -11.33 4.07 1.43
C ILE A 212 -12.74 3.55 1.04
N VAL A 213 -13.71 4.44 0.87
CA VAL A 213 -15.07 4.09 0.44
C VAL A 213 -15.04 3.56 -0.99
N LYS A 214 -14.36 4.24 -1.90
CA LYS A 214 -14.17 3.76 -3.27
C LYS A 214 -13.42 2.44 -3.33
N ARG A 215 -12.42 2.25 -2.47
CA ARG A 215 -11.71 0.97 -2.36
C ARG A 215 -12.62 -0.14 -1.87
N LEU A 216 -13.49 0.14 -0.91
CA LEU A 216 -14.52 -0.81 -0.44
C LEU A 216 -15.46 -1.23 -1.58
N ASP A 217 -15.95 -0.28 -2.38
CA ASP A 217 -16.82 -0.56 -3.53
C ASP A 217 -16.13 -1.48 -4.55
N VAL A 218 -14.87 -1.18 -4.88
CA VAL A 218 -14.02 -2.02 -5.76
C VAL A 218 -13.83 -3.41 -5.16
N LEU A 219 -13.46 -3.49 -3.88
CA LEU A 219 -13.22 -4.75 -3.18
C LEU A 219 -14.46 -5.65 -3.19
N VAL A 220 -15.62 -5.09 -2.88
CA VAL A 220 -16.93 -5.80 -2.93
C VAL A 220 -17.23 -6.30 -4.33
N THR A 221 -16.98 -5.49 -5.34
CA THR A 221 -17.20 -5.85 -6.75
C THR A 221 -16.29 -7.02 -7.16
N LEU A 222 -15.00 -6.96 -6.85
CA LEU A 222 -14.05 -8.02 -7.16
C LEU A 222 -14.41 -9.34 -6.45
N MET A 223 -14.80 -9.28 -5.17
CA MET A 223 -15.24 -10.47 -4.42
C MET A 223 -16.46 -11.12 -5.04
N LYS A 224 -17.45 -10.34 -5.50
CA LYS A 224 -18.65 -10.86 -6.16
C LYS A 224 -18.32 -11.51 -7.49
N LEU A 225 -17.55 -10.84 -8.35
CA LEU A 225 -17.14 -11.36 -9.65
C LEU A 225 -16.35 -12.68 -9.53
N SER A 226 -15.40 -12.74 -8.60
CA SER A 226 -14.62 -13.97 -8.36
C SER A 226 -15.52 -15.12 -7.89
N SER A 227 -16.48 -14.85 -7.00
CA SER A 227 -17.41 -15.89 -6.50
C SER A 227 -18.32 -16.42 -7.60
N GLU A 228 -18.74 -15.59 -8.55
CA GLU A 228 -19.59 -15.99 -9.69
C GLU A 228 -18.80 -16.84 -10.70
N ASN A 229 -17.58 -16.43 -11.05
CA ASN A 229 -16.70 -17.15 -11.98
C ASN A 229 -16.35 -18.56 -11.45
N ASP A 230 -16.11 -18.70 -10.14
CA ASP A 230 -15.83 -19.99 -9.51
C ASP A 230 -17.05 -20.92 -9.54
N LEU A 231 -18.25 -20.39 -9.41
CA LEU A 231 -19.48 -21.17 -9.53
C LEU A 231 -19.67 -21.67 -10.97
N GLU A 232 -19.53 -20.82 -11.99
CA GLU A 232 -19.65 -21.20 -13.38
C GLU A 232 -18.64 -22.28 -13.77
N SER A 233 -17.38 -22.17 -13.34
CA SER A 233 -16.33 -23.15 -13.63
C SER A 233 -16.62 -24.53 -13.03
N ARG A 234 -17.37 -24.62 -11.92
CA ARG A 234 -17.78 -25.89 -11.29
C ARG A 234 -18.97 -26.57 -11.98
N TYR A 235 -19.78 -25.82 -12.71
CA TYR A 235 -20.94 -26.38 -13.46
C TYR A 235 -20.57 -26.83 -14.88
N VAL A 236 -19.38 -26.51 -15.39
CA VAL A 236 -18.91 -26.86 -16.74
C VAL A 236 -18.00 -28.11 -16.74
N GLN A 237 -17.71 -28.69 -15.57
CA GLN A 237 -17.05 -30.00 -15.42
C GLN A 237 -18.08 -31.09 -15.15
#